data_afd3b3d60e1e637ff3deb383047ab5b3
#
_entry.id   afd3b3d60e1e637ff3deb383047ab5b3
#
_cell.length_a   1.000
_cell.length_b   1.000
_cell.length_c   1.000
_cell.angle_alpha   90.00
_cell.angle_beta   90.00
_cell.angle_gamma   90.00
#
_symmetry.space_group_name_H-M   'P 1'
#
loop_
_entity.id
_entity.type
_entity.pdbx_description
1 polymer ?
#
loop_
_entity_poly.entity_id
_entity_poly.type
_entity_poly.pdbx_seq_one_letter_code
_entity_poly.pdbx_strand_id
1 'polypeptide(L)'
;MLENLKVALERIEDIKARLLNAGVYGSRASAPATKAVGQSSAQTSDFDAYIEKYSRLYEVDPKIIKAVIKAESNYAPGAVSKKGASGLMQLMPETAKDMGVSNILDPEENIMGGVKYFSQLSKMYDGDLKKTLAAYNAGPARVPVSGSVPDISETKNYIGRVFGLLGRSLDLDM
;
A
#
# COMPACT_ATOMS: atom_id res chain seq x y z
N MET A 1 0.31 -24.86 9.33
CA MET A 1 1.02 -23.67 8.80
C MET A 1 0.86 -23.53 7.29
N LEU A 2 0.97 -24.60 6.49
CA LEU A 2 0.75 -24.57 5.04
C LEU A 2 -0.71 -24.33 4.62
N GLU A 3 -1.68 -24.76 5.41
CA GLU A 3 -3.12 -24.62 5.16
C GLU A 3 -3.55 -23.13 5.12
N ASN A 4 -3.06 -22.33 6.07
CA ASN A 4 -3.39 -20.90 6.14
C ASN A 4 -2.78 -20.09 4.98
N LEU A 5 -1.61 -20.52 4.48
CA LEU A 5 -0.99 -19.92 3.30
C LEU A 5 -1.80 -20.24 2.04
N LYS A 6 -2.33 -21.46 1.95
CA LYS A 6 -3.14 -21.93 0.82
C LYS A 6 -4.46 -21.16 0.75
N VAL A 7 -5.16 -20.99 1.88
CA VAL A 7 -6.40 -20.19 2.00
C VAL A 7 -6.15 -18.72 1.63
N ALA A 8 -5.01 -18.16 2.04
CA ALA A 8 -4.65 -16.79 1.70
C ALA A 8 -4.37 -16.64 0.19
N LEU A 9 -3.69 -17.60 -0.42
CA LEU A 9 -3.42 -17.61 -1.86
C LEU A 9 -4.70 -17.83 -2.68
N GLU A 10 -5.59 -18.71 -2.25
CA GLU A 10 -6.90 -18.94 -2.92
C GLU A 10 -7.78 -17.66 -2.86
N ARG A 11 -7.79 -16.95 -1.74
CA ARG A 11 -8.49 -15.66 -1.62
C ARG A 11 -7.90 -14.59 -2.54
N ILE A 12 -6.58 -14.55 -2.71
CA ILE A 12 -5.90 -13.63 -3.61
C ILE A 12 -6.25 -13.95 -5.08
N GLU A 13 -6.31 -15.22 -5.45
CA GLU A 13 -6.69 -15.65 -6.79
C GLU A 13 -8.17 -15.35 -7.09
N ASP A 14 -9.09 -15.53 -6.13
CA ASP A 14 -10.51 -15.18 -6.30
C ASP A 14 -10.69 -13.66 -6.49
N ILE A 15 -9.92 -12.83 -5.75
CA ILE A 15 -9.91 -11.38 -5.92
C ILE A 15 -9.36 -11.00 -7.30
N LYS A 16 -8.28 -11.63 -7.77
CA LYS A 16 -7.75 -11.43 -9.13
C LYS A 16 -8.77 -11.77 -10.20
N ALA A 17 -9.47 -12.90 -10.07
CA ALA A 17 -10.48 -13.33 -11.02
C ALA A 17 -11.68 -12.35 -11.12
N ARG A 18 -12.12 -11.81 -10.00
CA ARG A 18 -13.19 -10.80 -9.94
C ARG A 18 -12.76 -9.47 -10.57
N LEU A 19 -11.51 -9.06 -10.40
CA LEU A 19 -10.97 -7.81 -10.97
C LEU A 19 -10.76 -7.93 -12.49
N LEU A 20 -10.36 -9.09 -12.99
CA LEU A 20 -10.22 -9.36 -14.43
C LEU A 20 -11.59 -9.32 -15.15
N ASN A 21 -12.65 -9.78 -14.51
CA ASN A 21 -14.02 -9.75 -15.07
C ASN A 21 -14.67 -8.37 -15.00
N ALA A 22 -14.14 -7.43 -14.23
CA ALA A 22 -14.70 -6.08 -14.12
C ALA A 22 -14.27 -5.12 -15.23
N GLY A 23 -13.51 -5.56 -16.24
CA GLY A 23 -13.27 -4.82 -17.50
C GLY A 23 -12.49 -3.51 -17.39
N VAL A 24 -11.61 -3.34 -16.40
CA VAL A 24 -10.87 -2.08 -16.17
C VAL A 24 -9.45 -2.12 -16.75
N TYR A 25 -9.33 -2.54 -18.02
CA TYR A 25 -8.08 -2.36 -18.77
C TYR A 25 -8.35 -1.72 -20.13
N GLY A 26 -8.18 -0.44 -20.21
CA GLY A 26 -8.18 0.35 -21.43
C GLY A 26 -6.92 1.18 -21.54
N SER A 27 -6.11 0.89 -22.55
CA SER A 27 -4.83 1.50 -22.90
C SER A 27 -4.90 3.00 -23.20
N ARG A 28 -3.86 3.75 -22.83
CA ARG A 28 -3.16 4.72 -23.71
C ARG A 28 -2.14 5.53 -22.93
N ALA A 29 -0.94 5.43 -23.28
CA ALA A 29 0.04 6.08 -24.17
C ALA A 29 0.47 7.50 -23.79
N SER A 30 1.81 7.60 -23.55
CA SER A 30 2.78 8.68 -23.76
C SER A 30 2.61 10.05 -23.09
N ALA A 31 3.61 10.31 -22.26
CA ALA A 31 3.99 11.59 -21.68
C ALA A 31 4.94 12.39 -22.57
N PRO A 32 5.19 13.67 -22.26
CA PRO A 32 6.55 14.17 -22.33
C PRO A 32 7.06 14.69 -20.98
N ALA A 33 8.33 14.43 -20.75
CA ALA A 33 9.10 14.97 -19.65
C ALA A 33 9.29 16.48 -19.76
N THR A 34 9.09 17.24 -18.67
CA THR A 34 9.82 18.49 -18.45
C THR A 34 9.83 18.93 -16.99
N LYS A 35 11.07 19.13 -16.48
CA LYS A 35 11.59 20.10 -15.51
C LYS A 35 11.00 20.20 -14.10
N ALA A 36 11.87 19.80 -13.16
CA ALA A 36 11.85 20.21 -11.77
C ALA A 36 11.93 21.74 -11.61
N VAL A 37 11.15 22.31 -10.71
CA VAL A 37 11.47 23.31 -9.69
C VAL A 37 10.17 23.75 -8.98
N GLY A 38 10.18 23.85 -7.63
CA GLY A 38 9.12 24.49 -6.83
C GLY A 38 8.33 23.51 -5.96
N GLN A 39 8.88 23.15 -4.83
CA GLN A 39 8.32 22.16 -3.91
C GLN A 39 7.51 22.80 -2.81
N SER A 40 6.45 22.16 -2.45
CA SER A 40 5.97 21.79 -1.13
C SER A 40 4.46 21.84 -0.90
N SER A 41 3.68 22.68 -1.59
CA SER A 41 2.21 22.69 -1.42
C SER A 41 1.40 22.25 -2.64
N ALA A 42 1.98 22.35 -3.83
CA ALA A 42 1.31 21.95 -5.08
C ALA A 42 1.36 20.43 -5.32
N GLN A 43 2.43 19.77 -4.91
CA GLN A 43 2.62 18.32 -5.13
C GLN A 43 1.71 17.43 -4.29
N THR A 44 1.29 17.88 -3.09
CA THR A 44 0.32 17.11 -2.29
C THR A 44 -1.07 17.11 -2.91
N SER A 45 -1.48 18.19 -3.59
CA SER A 45 -2.78 18.28 -4.26
C SER A 45 -2.90 17.31 -5.45
N ASP A 46 -1.82 17.09 -6.19
CA ASP A 46 -1.83 16.16 -7.34
C ASP A 46 -1.97 14.70 -6.87
N PHE A 47 -1.29 14.32 -5.79
CA PHE A 47 -1.40 12.97 -5.22
C PHE A 47 -2.75 12.73 -4.53
N ASP A 48 -3.37 13.77 -3.98
CA ASP A 48 -4.67 13.67 -3.33
C ASP A 48 -5.75 13.17 -4.30
N ALA A 49 -5.74 13.62 -5.55
CA ALA A 49 -6.68 13.14 -6.56
C ALA A 49 -6.52 11.63 -6.83
N TYR A 50 -5.29 11.14 -6.94
CA TYR A 50 -5.02 9.70 -7.11
C TYR A 50 -5.37 8.91 -5.85
N ILE A 51 -5.05 9.42 -4.67
CA ILE A 51 -5.39 8.79 -3.40
C ILE A 51 -6.91 8.62 -3.27
N GLU A 52 -7.68 9.67 -3.49
CA GLU A 52 -9.14 9.64 -3.42
C GLU A 52 -9.74 8.68 -4.46
N LYS A 53 -9.24 8.72 -5.72
CA LYS A 53 -9.68 7.84 -6.81
C LYS A 53 -9.51 6.37 -6.45
N TYR A 54 -8.29 5.97 -6.06
CA TYR A 54 -7.97 4.56 -5.83
C TYR A 54 -8.43 4.07 -4.45
N SER A 55 -8.49 4.92 -3.45
CA SER A 55 -9.11 4.60 -2.16
C SER A 55 -10.58 4.25 -2.31
N ARG A 56 -11.32 5.03 -3.11
CA ARG A 56 -12.72 4.71 -3.44
C ARG A 56 -12.85 3.42 -4.23
N LEU A 57 -11.99 3.21 -5.23
CA LEU A 57 -12.04 2.02 -6.09
C LEU A 57 -11.78 0.73 -5.30
N TYR A 58 -10.85 0.77 -4.36
CA TYR A 58 -10.43 -0.41 -3.58
C TYR A 58 -11.00 -0.45 -2.15
N GLU A 59 -11.94 0.45 -1.82
CA GLU A 59 -12.66 0.49 -0.54
C GLU A 59 -11.73 0.64 0.69
N VAL A 60 -10.75 1.55 0.59
CA VAL A 60 -9.83 1.90 1.68
C VAL A 60 -10.06 3.36 2.09
N ASP A 61 -10.02 3.66 3.39
CA ASP A 61 -10.09 5.05 3.86
C ASP A 61 -8.89 5.86 3.33
N PRO A 62 -9.10 6.95 2.56
CA PRO A 62 -8.04 7.78 2.02
C PRO A 62 -7.13 8.38 3.09
N LYS A 63 -7.61 8.59 4.31
CA LYS A 63 -6.80 9.05 5.44
C LYS A 63 -5.72 8.04 5.81
N ILE A 64 -6.04 6.75 5.75
CA ILE A 64 -5.08 5.68 6.00
C ILE A 64 -3.99 5.69 4.92
N ILE A 65 -4.38 5.81 3.66
CA ILE A 65 -3.41 5.85 2.55
C ILE A 65 -2.49 7.08 2.64
N LYS A 66 -3.04 8.24 2.97
CA LYS A 66 -2.24 9.46 3.23
C LYS A 66 -1.21 9.25 4.34
N ALA A 67 -1.61 8.61 5.44
CA ALA A 67 -0.70 8.30 6.55
C ALA A 67 0.37 7.27 6.15
N VAL A 68 0.02 6.26 5.36
CA VAL A 68 0.96 5.28 4.80
C VAL A 68 1.98 5.97 3.90
N ILE A 69 1.56 6.76 2.92
CA ILE A 69 2.47 7.49 2.01
C ILE A 69 3.40 8.41 2.81
N LYS A 70 2.87 9.11 3.82
CA LYS A 70 3.68 9.96 4.71
C LYS A 70 4.73 9.15 5.47
N ALA A 71 4.38 7.98 5.98
CA ALA A 71 5.29 7.10 6.73
C ALA A 71 6.34 6.44 5.82
N GLU A 72 5.98 6.08 4.58
CA GLU A 72 6.83 5.36 3.63
C GLU A 72 7.84 6.26 2.92
N SER A 73 7.38 7.34 2.33
CA SER A 73 8.20 8.18 1.45
C SER A 73 8.24 9.65 1.84
N ASN A 74 7.46 10.07 2.85
CA ASN A 74 7.22 11.49 3.12
C ASN A 74 6.73 12.26 1.87
N TYR A 75 5.92 11.62 1.02
CA TYR A 75 5.45 12.15 -0.27
C TYR A 75 6.55 12.37 -1.31
N ALA A 76 7.67 11.68 -1.24
CA ALA A 76 8.73 11.73 -2.25
C ALA A 76 8.50 10.67 -3.35
N PRO A 77 8.05 11.04 -4.58
CA PRO A 77 7.69 10.06 -5.61
C PRO A 77 8.90 9.29 -6.14
N GLY A 78 10.10 9.87 -6.07
CA GLY A 78 11.35 9.23 -6.47
C GLY A 78 12.07 8.48 -5.35
N ALA A 79 11.43 8.25 -4.20
CA ALA A 79 12.07 7.56 -3.09
C ALA A 79 12.40 6.11 -3.44
N VAL A 80 13.64 5.69 -3.14
CA VAL A 80 14.09 4.29 -3.30
C VAL A 80 14.82 3.88 -2.03
N SER A 81 14.37 2.79 -1.41
CA SER A 81 14.99 2.25 -0.21
C SER A 81 16.22 1.40 -0.52
N LYS A 82 17.06 1.14 0.47
CA LYS A 82 18.22 0.22 0.34
C LYS A 82 17.81 -1.21 -0.02
N LYS A 83 16.57 -1.61 0.26
CA LYS A 83 16.01 -2.92 -0.05
C LYS A 83 15.32 -2.96 -1.44
N GLY A 84 15.27 -1.82 -2.17
CA GLY A 84 14.66 -1.71 -3.48
C GLY A 84 13.17 -1.34 -3.49
N ALA A 85 12.56 -1.09 -2.33
CA ALA A 85 11.20 -0.55 -2.28
C ALA A 85 11.18 0.87 -2.88
N SER A 86 10.18 1.19 -3.70
CA SER A 86 10.23 2.38 -4.56
C SER A 86 8.90 3.13 -4.61
N GLY A 87 9.00 4.44 -4.80
CA GLY A 87 7.87 5.35 -5.01
C GLY A 87 7.16 5.78 -3.72
N LEU A 88 6.00 6.42 -3.89
CA LEU A 88 5.22 7.03 -2.82
C LEU A 88 4.81 6.03 -1.73
N MET A 89 4.40 4.83 -2.14
CA MET A 89 3.94 3.77 -1.24
C MET A 89 5.01 2.67 -1.03
N GLN A 90 6.26 2.90 -1.44
CA GLN A 90 7.41 2.01 -1.23
C GLN A 90 7.11 0.55 -1.59
N LEU A 91 6.63 0.33 -2.82
CA LEU A 91 6.38 -1.01 -3.30
C LEU A 91 7.69 -1.75 -3.62
N MET A 92 7.78 -3.01 -3.22
CA MET A 92 8.81 -3.91 -3.72
C MET A 92 8.54 -4.25 -5.20
N PRO A 93 9.57 -4.45 -6.05
CA PRO A 93 9.39 -4.72 -7.47
C PRO A 93 8.46 -5.89 -7.77
N GLU A 94 8.54 -6.98 -7.01
CA GLU A 94 7.65 -8.13 -7.16
C GLU A 94 6.19 -7.78 -6.84
N THR A 95 5.97 -7.07 -5.72
CA THR A 95 4.63 -6.60 -5.34
C THR A 95 4.06 -5.66 -6.40
N ALA A 96 4.86 -4.73 -6.92
CA ALA A 96 4.45 -3.82 -7.98
C ALA A 96 3.99 -4.57 -9.22
N LYS A 97 4.77 -5.57 -9.66
CA LYS A 97 4.42 -6.45 -10.78
C LYS A 97 3.11 -7.19 -10.55
N ASP A 98 2.92 -7.79 -9.36
CA ASP A 98 1.70 -8.52 -9.00
C ASP A 98 0.47 -7.61 -8.95
N MET A 99 0.65 -6.35 -8.59
CA MET A 99 -0.41 -5.34 -8.59
C MET A 99 -0.69 -4.74 -9.96
N GLY A 100 0.12 -5.05 -10.98
CA GLY A 100 -0.04 -4.56 -12.35
C GLY A 100 0.57 -3.18 -12.59
N VAL A 101 1.57 -2.80 -11.79
CA VAL A 101 2.33 -1.56 -11.93
C VAL A 101 3.42 -1.76 -12.98
N SER A 102 3.42 -0.93 -14.01
CA SER A 102 4.41 -0.98 -15.10
C SER A 102 5.60 -0.05 -14.81
N ASN A 103 5.34 1.12 -14.26
CA ASN A 103 6.35 2.08 -13.82
C ASN A 103 6.20 2.37 -12.33
N ILE A 104 7.05 1.75 -11.52
CA ILE A 104 6.99 1.86 -10.06
C ILE A 104 7.26 3.28 -9.53
N LEU A 105 7.90 4.15 -10.31
CA LEU A 105 8.17 5.55 -9.95
C LEU A 105 7.12 6.52 -10.51
N ASP A 106 6.18 6.04 -11.33
CA ASP A 106 5.03 6.84 -11.71
C ASP A 106 4.09 7.01 -10.51
N PRO A 107 3.75 8.25 -10.11
CA PRO A 107 2.95 8.48 -8.90
C PRO A 107 1.57 7.84 -8.95
N GLU A 108 0.87 7.91 -10.08
CA GLU A 108 -0.46 7.34 -10.22
C GLU A 108 -0.42 5.81 -10.16
N GLU A 109 0.49 5.18 -10.90
CA GLU A 109 0.64 3.73 -10.90
C GLU A 109 1.08 3.19 -9.53
N ASN A 110 2.00 3.90 -8.86
CA ASN A 110 2.48 3.52 -7.53
C ASN A 110 1.38 3.59 -6.48
N ILE A 111 0.58 4.67 -6.47
CA ILE A 111 -0.57 4.80 -5.57
C ILE A 111 -1.62 3.73 -5.91
N MET A 112 -1.95 3.53 -7.17
CA MET A 112 -2.89 2.50 -7.61
C MET A 112 -2.48 1.10 -7.08
N GLY A 113 -1.24 0.70 -7.34
CA GLY A 113 -0.72 -0.59 -6.91
C GLY A 113 -0.65 -0.73 -5.40
N GLY A 114 -0.20 0.33 -4.71
CA GLY A 114 -0.08 0.35 -3.25
C GLY A 114 -1.43 0.27 -2.54
N VAL A 115 -2.43 1.02 -2.99
CA VAL A 115 -3.79 0.97 -2.42
C VAL A 115 -4.45 -0.39 -2.68
N LYS A 116 -4.28 -0.94 -3.88
CA LYS A 116 -4.76 -2.28 -4.23
C LYS A 116 -4.14 -3.35 -3.31
N TYR A 117 -2.83 -3.32 -3.12
CA TYR A 117 -2.13 -4.23 -2.22
C TYR A 117 -2.60 -4.06 -0.78
N PHE A 118 -2.72 -2.83 -0.29
CA PHE A 118 -3.25 -2.54 1.05
C PHE A 118 -4.66 -3.09 1.25
N SER A 119 -5.56 -2.90 0.27
CA SER A 119 -6.92 -3.47 0.29
C SER A 119 -6.92 -4.99 0.38
N GLN A 120 -6.04 -5.67 -0.39
CA GLN A 120 -5.91 -7.12 -0.32
C GLN A 120 -5.48 -7.59 1.07
N LEU A 121 -4.49 -6.92 1.66
CA LEU A 121 -4.07 -7.22 3.03
C LEU A 121 -5.18 -6.93 4.05
N SER A 122 -5.88 -5.81 3.93
CA SER A 122 -7.01 -5.48 4.81
C SER A 122 -8.08 -6.57 4.79
N LYS A 123 -8.42 -7.07 3.60
CA LYS A 123 -9.37 -8.19 3.45
C LYS A 123 -8.83 -9.49 4.04
N MET A 124 -7.53 -9.76 3.93
CA MET A 124 -6.89 -10.93 4.52
C MET A 124 -6.98 -10.95 6.05
N TYR A 125 -6.96 -9.77 6.67
CA TYR A 125 -7.02 -9.62 8.13
C TYR A 125 -8.37 -9.08 8.63
N ASP A 126 -9.44 -9.26 7.87
CA ASP A 126 -10.82 -8.89 8.24
C ASP A 126 -10.96 -7.42 8.71
N GLY A 127 -10.17 -6.52 8.12
CA GLY A 127 -10.16 -5.09 8.44
C GLY A 127 -9.30 -4.71 9.66
N ASP A 128 -8.61 -5.64 10.29
CA ASP A 128 -7.65 -5.33 11.38
C ASP A 128 -6.52 -4.45 10.84
N LEU A 129 -6.60 -3.14 11.13
CA LEU A 129 -5.63 -2.17 10.64
C LEU A 129 -4.21 -2.44 11.16
N LYS A 130 -4.07 -2.88 12.40
CA LYS A 130 -2.76 -3.16 13.01
C LYS A 130 -2.06 -4.31 12.30
N LYS A 131 -2.77 -5.41 12.01
CA LYS A 131 -2.26 -6.53 11.23
C LYS A 131 -2.02 -6.18 9.77
N THR A 132 -2.92 -5.40 9.17
CA THR A 132 -2.78 -4.91 7.79
C THR A 132 -1.48 -4.11 7.63
N LEU A 133 -1.21 -3.18 8.52
CA LEU A 133 0.01 -2.38 8.52
C LEU A 133 1.26 -3.23 8.81
N ALA A 134 1.15 -4.18 9.74
CA ALA A 134 2.24 -5.13 10.00
C ALA A 134 2.60 -5.93 8.75
N ALA A 135 1.61 -6.44 8.04
CA ALA A 135 1.80 -7.22 6.83
C ALA A 135 2.28 -6.37 5.65
N TYR A 136 1.83 -5.13 5.56
CA TYR A 136 2.31 -4.19 4.55
C TYR A 136 3.82 -3.94 4.71
N ASN A 137 4.28 -3.70 5.94
CA ASN A 137 5.68 -3.42 6.24
C ASN A 137 6.59 -4.67 6.26
N ALA A 138 6.16 -5.74 6.94
CA ALA A 138 7.00 -6.92 7.16
C ALA A 138 6.79 -8.05 6.13
N GLY A 139 5.74 -7.95 5.32
CA GLY A 139 5.26 -9.01 4.43
C GLY A 139 4.24 -9.93 5.12
N PRO A 140 3.20 -10.39 4.39
CA PRO A 140 2.11 -11.18 4.96
C PRO A 140 2.56 -12.55 5.48
N ALA A 141 3.62 -13.13 4.94
CA ALA A 141 4.16 -14.40 5.41
C ALA A 141 4.67 -14.36 6.86
N ARG A 142 4.95 -13.17 7.40
CA ARG A 142 5.43 -12.96 8.76
C ARG A 142 4.34 -12.63 9.76
N VAL A 143 3.13 -12.34 9.30
CA VAL A 143 2.01 -11.91 10.14
C VAL A 143 0.94 -13.00 10.12
N PRO A 144 0.69 -13.69 11.25
CA PRO A 144 -0.33 -14.73 11.29
C PRO A 144 -1.73 -14.13 11.18
N VAL A 145 -2.64 -14.82 10.47
CA VAL A 145 -4.05 -14.40 10.38
C VAL A 145 -4.70 -14.45 11.75
N SER A 146 -4.42 -15.51 12.53
CA SER A 146 -4.85 -15.64 13.92
C SER A 146 -3.71 -15.34 14.88
N GLY A 147 -4.01 -14.67 16.00
CA GLY A 147 -3.01 -14.31 17.02
C GLY A 147 -2.54 -12.86 16.91
N SER A 148 -1.47 -12.51 17.62
CA SER A 148 -0.95 -11.15 17.72
C SER A 148 0.01 -10.81 16.58
N VAL A 149 0.21 -9.50 16.37
CA VAL A 149 1.26 -8.98 15.47
C VAL A 149 2.64 -9.40 16.01
N PRO A 150 3.55 -9.87 15.13
CA PRO A 150 4.88 -10.29 15.53
C PRO A 150 5.68 -9.19 16.23
N ASP A 151 6.50 -9.58 17.20
CA ASP A 151 7.39 -8.67 17.92
C ASP A 151 8.62 -8.31 17.06
N ILE A 152 8.40 -7.50 16.02
CA ILE A 152 9.44 -6.96 15.14
C ILE A 152 9.52 -5.47 15.40
N SER A 153 10.63 -5.01 15.97
CA SER A 153 10.82 -3.60 16.36
C SER A 153 10.59 -2.61 15.21
N GLU A 154 11.08 -2.91 13.99
CA GLU A 154 10.87 -2.10 12.80
C GLU A 154 9.36 -1.95 12.49
N THR A 155 8.63 -3.06 12.53
CA THR A 155 7.19 -3.11 12.24
C THR A 155 6.37 -2.41 13.31
N LYS A 156 6.69 -2.60 14.59
CA LYS A 156 6.04 -1.86 15.69
C LYS A 156 6.21 -0.36 15.55
N ASN A 157 7.43 0.09 15.25
CA ASN A 157 7.72 1.51 15.03
C ASN A 157 6.97 2.06 13.81
N TYR A 158 6.86 1.28 12.73
CA TYR A 158 6.08 1.64 11.55
C TYR A 158 4.60 1.83 11.88
N ILE A 159 4.00 0.84 12.55
CA ILE A 159 2.60 0.93 13.00
C ILE A 159 2.40 2.16 13.87
N GLY A 160 3.29 2.40 14.85
CA GLY A 160 3.25 3.57 15.73
C GLY A 160 3.26 4.90 14.96
N ARG A 161 4.11 5.01 13.94
CA ARG A 161 4.13 6.21 13.08
C ARG A 161 2.82 6.43 12.35
N VAL A 162 2.26 5.37 11.72
CA VAL A 162 1.00 5.50 10.97
C VAL A 162 -0.16 5.85 11.90
N PHE A 163 -0.28 5.19 13.05
CA PHE A 163 -1.32 5.51 14.04
C PHE A 163 -1.19 6.94 14.56
N GLY A 164 0.03 7.39 14.87
CA GLY A 164 0.28 8.78 15.26
C GLY A 164 -0.16 9.79 14.20
N LEU A 165 0.09 9.50 12.90
CA LEU A 165 -0.37 10.33 11.79
C LEU A 165 -1.90 10.35 11.63
N LEU A 166 -2.58 9.28 12.05
CA LEU A 166 -4.04 9.19 12.06
C LEU A 166 -4.68 9.86 13.30
N GLY A 167 -3.88 10.37 14.25
CA GLY A 167 -4.37 10.86 15.53
C GLY A 167 -5.00 9.79 16.41
N ARG A 168 -4.63 8.52 16.21
CA ARG A 168 -5.11 7.38 16.98
C ARG A 168 -4.06 6.96 17.98
N SER A 169 -4.47 6.72 19.24
CA SER A 169 -3.61 6.06 20.22
C SER A 169 -3.44 4.59 19.82
N LEU A 170 -2.23 4.09 19.89
CA LEU A 170 -2.01 2.67 19.95
C LEU A 170 -2.35 2.24 21.40
N ASP A 171 -3.51 1.68 21.61
CA ASP A 171 -3.72 0.83 22.75
C ASP A 171 -2.84 -0.41 22.52
N LEU A 172 -1.65 -0.33 23.08
CA LEU A 172 -0.69 -1.43 23.11
C LEU A 172 -1.14 -2.40 24.19
N ASP A 173 -2.35 -2.95 24.05
CA ASP A 173 -2.71 -4.14 24.78
C ASP A 173 -1.84 -5.27 24.23
N MET A 174 -0.83 -5.54 25.05
CA MET A 174 0.08 -6.67 24.93
C MET A 174 -0.64 -7.99 25.14
#